data_edc192c68b6d88f4e534f67d8ffb4051
#
_entry.id   edc192c68b6d88f4e534f67d8ffb4051
#
_cell.length_a   1.000
_cell.length_b   1.000
_cell.length_c   1.000
_cell.angle_alpha   90.00
_cell.angle_beta   90.00
_cell.angle_gamma   90.00
#
_symmetry.space_group_name_H-M   'P 1'
#
loop_
_entity.id
_entity.type
_entity.pdbx_description
1 polymer ?
#
loop_
_entity_poly.entity_id
_entity_poly.type
_entity_poly.pdbx_seq_one_letter_code
_entity_poly.pdbx_strand_id
1 'polypeptide(L)'
;VDPEMSNKSSYGSVNGLVVNTGQHLNYVEACFDQAIRAEYKITHKYTMNGFKSCVVLLAEVISFDSQTKVRLKSIGKVKQSDFTGALVKEFIKIFRSNPDYWQEHVDRLNTIYNSMRSFSAAEKAQKMIDDAQGRNMFKSRVELIEGFSDATGKNRWDCELFLCEGLSPAGSLKSGRHNTQFHAVLPLRGKILSVLDKTVDQALDNKEIHTIFKVIGLGMDVNNVTKDAKSFEEAYELIKKYSRYGKIVIAVDADPDGEQIKKLILYLFGKFGRFLIDFGMVYQIMSPIFEQGDKKFYPGDPLQDNGIFPIGLDPSKPFFRRKGLGAFNSEDIYDIFYNPATRKLIQVTPDGFDYSMKLTEDIEERKKLLFDAGIITNPYGFTDL
;
A
#
# COMPACT_ATOMS: atom_id res chain seq x y z
N VAL A 1 11.75 30.28 10.06
CA VAL A 1 10.69 29.25 9.95
C VAL A 1 9.50 29.90 9.30
N ASP A 2 8.95 29.28 8.27
CA ASP A 2 7.76 29.75 7.55
C ASP A 2 6.67 28.68 7.63
N PRO A 3 5.65 28.86 8.49
CA PRO A 3 4.63 27.84 8.76
C PRO A 3 3.69 27.57 7.57
N GLU A 4 3.60 28.46 6.58
CA GLU A 4 2.80 28.24 5.38
C GLU A 4 3.43 27.23 4.43
N MET A 5 4.74 26.98 4.56
CA MET A 5 5.42 25.93 3.82
C MET A 5 5.21 24.58 4.48
N SER A 6 4.60 23.63 3.78
CA SER A 6 4.33 22.28 4.29
C SER A 6 5.58 21.42 4.50
N ASN A 7 6.72 21.78 3.91
CA ASN A 7 7.93 20.99 3.90
C ASN A 7 9.02 21.60 4.76
N LYS A 8 9.65 20.78 5.60
CA LYS A 8 10.93 21.12 6.24
C LYS A 8 12.08 20.95 5.26
N SER A 9 13.12 21.75 5.37
CA SER A 9 14.38 21.55 4.64
C SER A 9 15.58 21.84 5.55
N SER A 10 16.56 20.94 5.52
CA SER A 10 17.77 21.07 6.32
C SER A 10 18.97 20.82 5.45
N TYR A 11 19.98 21.67 5.63
CA TYR A 11 21.27 21.57 4.94
C TYR A 11 22.36 21.31 5.96
N GLY A 12 23.31 20.46 5.60
CA GLY A 12 24.37 20.08 6.51
C GLY A 12 25.74 20.12 5.87
N SER A 13 26.74 20.44 6.70
CA SER A 13 28.14 20.23 6.40
C SER A 13 28.82 19.50 7.57
N VAL A 14 29.65 18.51 7.25
CA VAL A 14 30.39 17.73 8.22
C VAL A 14 31.87 17.77 7.83
N ASN A 15 32.71 18.38 8.67
CA ASN A 15 34.14 18.57 8.42
C ASN A 15 34.44 19.17 7.04
N GLY A 16 33.62 20.14 6.61
CA GLY A 16 33.77 20.81 5.32
C GLY A 16 33.13 20.08 4.11
N LEU A 17 32.58 18.87 4.30
CA LEU A 17 31.85 18.17 3.25
C LEU A 17 30.35 18.48 3.34
N VAL A 18 29.70 18.70 2.22
CA VAL A 18 28.23 18.90 2.16
C VAL A 18 27.54 17.55 2.39
N VAL A 19 26.77 17.45 3.48
CA VAL A 19 26.08 16.24 3.91
C VAL A 19 24.66 16.61 4.35
N ASN A 20 23.71 16.51 3.44
CA ASN A 20 22.34 16.99 3.66
C ASN A 20 21.40 15.95 4.28
N THR A 21 21.91 14.84 4.77
CA THR A 21 21.15 13.81 5.49
C THR A 21 21.97 13.18 6.60
N GLY A 22 21.33 12.76 7.69
CA GLY A 22 21.99 11.99 8.75
C GLY A 22 21.78 12.52 10.15
N GLN A 23 22.50 11.94 11.11
CA GLN A 23 22.29 12.18 12.54
C GLN A 23 22.43 13.65 12.97
N HIS A 24 23.38 14.40 12.40
CA HIS A 24 23.61 15.80 12.76
C HIS A 24 22.39 16.69 12.54
N LEU A 25 21.65 16.46 11.44
CA LEU A 25 20.40 17.17 11.15
C LEU A 25 19.27 16.68 12.05
N ASN A 26 19.11 15.37 12.17
CA ASN A 26 18.04 14.77 12.98
C ASN A 26 18.14 15.21 14.45
N TYR A 27 19.33 15.36 14.99
CA TYR A 27 19.52 15.81 16.39
C TYR A 27 19.06 17.26 16.58
N VAL A 28 19.43 18.15 15.66
CA VAL A 28 19.02 19.56 15.73
C VAL A 28 17.51 19.69 15.56
N GLU A 29 16.91 19.00 14.60
CA GLU A 29 15.47 18.98 14.38
C GLU A 29 14.71 18.48 15.60
N ALA A 30 15.14 17.37 16.21
CA ALA A 30 14.50 16.82 17.40
C ALA A 30 14.61 17.76 18.61
N CYS A 31 15.75 18.44 18.79
CA CYS A 31 15.91 19.42 19.85
C CYS A 31 15.04 20.66 19.65
N PHE A 32 14.89 21.14 18.41
CA PHE A 32 13.98 22.23 18.10
C PHE A 32 12.52 21.84 18.39
N ASP A 33 12.08 20.67 17.89
CA ASP A 33 10.72 20.17 18.15
C ASP A 33 10.44 20.05 19.65
N GLN A 34 11.38 19.50 20.40
CA GLN A 34 11.25 19.40 21.85
C GLN A 34 11.19 20.77 22.53
N ALA A 35 12.03 21.73 22.13
CA ALA A 35 12.06 23.07 22.72
C ALA A 35 10.77 23.85 22.48
N ILE A 36 10.26 23.86 21.22
CA ILE A 36 9.05 24.61 20.89
C ILE A 36 7.81 24.01 21.55
N ARG A 37 7.76 22.67 21.66
CA ARG A 37 6.68 21.99 22.40
C ARG A 37 6.71 22.30 23.88
N ALA A 38 7.89 22.31 24.47
CA ALA A 38 8.05 22.58 25.91
C ALA A 38 7.68 24.03 26.25
N GLU A 39 8.16 25.02 25.49
CA GLU A 39 7.95 26.43 25.76
C GLU A 39 6.51 26.87 25.48
N TYR A 40 5.91 26.43 24.34
CA TYR A 40 4.59 26.85 23.88
C TYR A 40 3.48 25.82 24.09
N LYS A 41 3.79 24.68 24.75
CA LYS A 41 2.82 23.59 25.06
C LYS A 41 2.08 23.03 23.84
N ILE A 42 2.77 22.94 22.69
CA ILE A 42 2.19 22.44 21.45
C ILE A 42 2.07 20.92 21.52
N THR A 43 0.87 20.39 21.22
CA THR A 43 0.58 18.96 21.24
C THR A 43 0.44 18.33 19.85
N HIS A 44 0.22 19.15 18.81
CA HIS A 44 0.03 18.66 17.44
C HIS A 44 1.36 18.43 16.70
N LYS A 45 1.30 17.72 15.54
CA LYS A 45 2.46 17.26 14.77
C LYS A 45 3.08 18.29 13.81
N TYR A 46 2.55 19.51 13.72
CA TYR A 46 2.94 20.48 12.70
C TYR A 46 4.07 21.44 13.12
N THR A 47 4.74 21.17 14.23
CA THR A 47 5.85 22.00 14.78
C THR A 47 7.01 22.21 13.82
N MET A 48 7.21 21.28 12.89
CA MET A 48 8.28 21.32 11.89
C MET A 48 7.86 21.91 10.53
N ASN A 49 6.63 22.41 10.41
CA ASN A 49 6.20 23.04 9.16
C ASN A 49 7.04 24.29 8.85
N GLY A 50 7.54 24.36 7.63
CA GLY A 50 8.40 25.46 7.18
C GLY A 50 9.75 25.59 7.90
N PHE A 51 10.13 24.59 8.71
CA PHE A 51 11.43 24.59 9.37
C PHE A 51 12.57 24.49 8.36
N LYS A 52 13.51 25.43 8.44
CA LYS A 52 14.73 25.43 7.63
C LYS A 52 15.93 25.55 8.54
N SER A 53 16.91 24.68 8.37
CA SER A 53 18.15 24.73 9.15
C SER A 53 19.39 24.59 8.26
N CYS A 54 20.50 25.15 8.76
CA CYS A 54 21.82 24.90 8.24
C CYS A 54 22.69 24.47 9.41
N VAL A 55 23.22 23.26 9.37
CA VAL A 55 24.00 22.67 10.44
C VAL A 55 25.43 22.41 9.98
N VAL A 56 26.39 23.02 10.63
CA VAL A 56 27.82 22.76 10.42
C VAL A 56 28.33 21.94 11.59
N LEU A 57 28.81 20.74 11.31
CA LEU A 57 29.38 19.83 12.31
C LEU A 57 30.91 19.71 12.10
N LEU A 58 31.66 19.93 13.17
CA LEU A 58 33.07 19.58 13.25
C LEU A 58 33.21 18.48 14.30
N ALA A 59 33.73 17.32 13.90
CA ALA A 59 33.88 16.17 14.79
C ALA A 59 35.08 15.31 14.38
N GLU A 60 35.79 14.81 15.37
CA GLU A 60 37.00 13.98 15.17
C GLU A 60 36.65 12.58 14.64
N VAL A 61 35.58 11.98 15.18
CA VAL A 61 35.19 10.62 14.85
C VAL A 61 33.79 10.63 14.24
N ILE A 62 33.72 10.29 12.96
CA ILE A 62 32.46 10.21 12.20
C ILE A 62 32.42 8.94 11.35
N SER A 63 31.25 8.43 11.08
CA SER A 63 31.04 7.37 10.08
C SER A 63 29.89 7.71 9.14
N PHE A 64 29.98 7.23 7.91
CA PHE A 64 28.99 7.39 6.86
C PHE A 64 28.37 6.04 6.50
N ASP A 65 27.16 6.05 5.94
CA ASP A 65 26.47 4.84 5.50
C ASP A 65 27.16 4.19 4.28
N SER A 66 27.85 5.00 3.47
CA SER A 66 28.53 4.55 2.26
C SER A 66 29.77 5.38 1.94
N GLN A 67 30.60 4.89 1.02
CA GLN A 67 31.77 5.63 0.52
C GLN A 67 31.44 6.97 -0.14
N THR A 68 30.22 7.13 -0.65
CA THR A 68 29.76 8.39 -1.27
C THR A 68 29.54 9.51 -0.26
N LYS A 69 29.58 9.19 1.04
CA LYS A 69 29.45 10.15 2.15
C LYS A 69 28.19 11.03 2.09
N VAL A 70 27.12 10.52 1.50
CA VAL A 70 25.85 11.26 1.33
C VAL A 70 25.12 11.41 2.65
N ARG A 71 25.24 10.42 3.55
CA ARG A 71 24.52 10.38 4.83
C ARG A 71 25.46 10.09 5.99
N LEU A 72 25.42 10.96 7.01
CA LEU A 72 26.15 10.75 8.26
C LEU A 72 25.43 9.70 9.12
N LYS A 73 26.09 8.58 9.37
CA LYS A 73 25.58 7.47 10.17
C LYS A 73 25.79 7.67 11.67
N SER A 74 26.98 8.08 12.08
CA SER A 74 27.28 8.29 13.49
C SER A 74 28.33 9.38 13.72
N ILE A 75 28.29 9.98 14.92
CA ILE A 75 29.25 10.96 15.44
C ILE A 75 29.89 10.32 16.62
N GLY A 76 30.89 9.47 16.38
CA GLY A 76 31.58 8.73 17.44
C GLY A 76 30.62 7.93 18.32
N LYS A 77 30.74 8.08 19.63
CA LYS A 77 29.84 7.48 20.64
C LYS A 77 28.71 8.43 21.08
N VAL A 78 28.57 9.57 20.41
CA VAL A 78 27.65 10.64 20.82
C VAL A 78 26.20 10.22 20.51
N LYS A 79 25.35 10.37 21.51
CA LYS A 79 23.89 10.10 21.39
C LYS A 79 23.13 11.41 21.39
N GLN A 80 21.88 11.38 20.88
CA GLN A 80 20.99 12.55 20.92
C GLN A 80 20.84 13.11 22.34
N SER A 81 20.77 12.26 23.35
CA SER A 81 20.69 12.65 24.77
C SER A 81 21.81 13.56 25.21
N ASP A 82 22.99 13.44 24.61
CA ASP A 82 24.18 14.20 25.01
C ASP A 82 24.07 15.68 24.63
N PHE A 83 23.32 16.00 23.59
CA PHE A 83 23.05 17.36 23.12
C PHE A 83 21.73 17.95 23.63
N THR A 84 20.73 17.09 23.92
CA THR A 84 19.35 17.54 24.14
C THR A 84 19.27 18.60 25.22
N GLY A 85 19.93 18.42 26.36
CA GLY A 85 19.84 19.35 27.48
C GLY A 85 20.39 20.75 27.17
N ALA A 86 21.51 20.82 26.45
CA ALA A 86 22.16 22.09 26.11
C ALA A 86 21.45 22.78 24.93
N LEU A 87 21.20 22.07 23.85
CA LEU A 87 20.63 22.63 22.62
C LEU A 87 19.17 23.05 22.78
N VAL A 88 18.38 22.28 23.52
CA VAL A 88 16.99 22.66 23.87
C VAL A 88 16.97 23.95 24.70
N LYS A 89 17.87 24.11 25.67
CA LYS A 89 18.00 25.37 26.45
C LYS A 89 18.37 26.56 25.57
N GLU A 90 19.26 26.37 24.60
CA GLU A 90 19.62 27.44 23.67
C GLU A 90 18.44 27.81 22.73
N PHE A 91 17.68 26.87 22.23
CA PHE A 91 16.45 27.17 21.48
C PHE A 91 15.44 27.93 22.34
N ILE A 92 15.22 27.51 23.58
CA ILE A 92 14.33 28.24 24.51
C ILE A 92 14.80 29.67 24.75
N LYS A 93 16.11 29.91 24.90
CA LYS A 93 16.67 31.28 24.98
C LYS A 93 16.36 32.09 23.72
N ILE A 94 16.52 31.48 22.53
CA ILE A 94 16.20 32.13 21.25
C ILE A 94 14.70 32.50 21.21
N PHE A 95 13.83 31.60 21.62
CA PHE A 95 12.37 31.88 21.66
C PHE A 95 12.06 33.04 22.58
N ARG A 96 12.68 33.10 23.76
CA ARG A 96 12.50 34.15 24.78
C ARG A 96 13.18 35.48 24.40
N SER A 97 14.14 35.48 23.49
CA SER A 97 14.77 36.72 23.03
C SER A 97 13.90 37.52 22.06
N ASN A 98 12.93 36.89 21.42
CA ASN A 98 11.94 37.53 20.54
C ASN A 98 10.57 36.84 20.71
N PRO A 99 9.91 37.06 21.85
CA PRO A 99 8.71 36.32 22.23
C PRO A 99 7.54 36.58 21.29
N ASP A 100 7.38 37.81 20.81
CA ASP A 100 6.25 38.20 19.92
C ASP A 100 6.35 37.47 18.57
N TYR A 101 7.54 37.41 17.98
CA TYR A 101 7.77 36.67 16.74
C TYR A 101 7.44 35.20 16.89
N TRP A 102 7.89 34.57 17.96
CA TRP A 102 7.68 33.15 18.14
C TRP A 102 6.23 32.84 18.55
N GLN A 103 5.56 33.71 19.30
CA GLN A 103 4.14 33.58 19.59
C GLN A 103 3.32 33.65 18.30
N GLU A 104 3.59 34.65 17.44
CA GLU A 104 2.93 34.75 16.13
C GLU A 104 3.16 33.50 15.28
N HIS A 105 4.38 32.96 15.27
CA HIS A 105 4.69 31.72 14.57
C HIS A 105 3.89 30.54 15.10
N VAL A 106 3.79 30.38 16.42
CA VAL A 106 2.99 29.33 17.08
C VAL A 106 1.50 29.49 16.77
N ASP A 107 0.99 30.71 16.77
CA ASP A 107 -0.41 30.99 16.44
C ASP A 107 -0.75 30.62 14.99
N ARG A 108 0.18 30.85 14.05
CA ARG A 108 0.06 30.36 12.67
C ARG A 108 0.06 28.83 12.59
N LEU A 109 0.95 28.16 13.33
CA LEU A 109 0.95 26.69 13.39
C LEU A 109 -0.36 26.12 13.95
N ASN A 110 -0.91 26.76 15.01
CA ASN A 110 -2.20 26.41 15.58
C ASN A 110 -3.34 26.66 14.59
N THR A 111 -3.30 27.75 13.85
CA THR A 111 -4.27 28.08 12.79
C THR A 111 -4.27 27.01 11.70
N ILE A 112 -3.09 26.61 11.23
CA ILE A 112 -2.94 25.51 10.24
C ILE A 112 -3.52 24.20 10.81
N TYR A 113 -3.17 23.86 12.05
CA TYR A 113 -3.70 22.67 12.70
C TYR A 113 -5.24 22.71 12.83
N ASN A 114 -5.79 23.82 13.28
CA ASN A 114 -7.24 23.98 13.43
C ASN A 114 -7.95 23.98 12.07
N SER A 115 -7.38 24.58 11.04
CA SER A 115 -7.91 24.55 9.68
C SER A 115 -7.91 23.13 9.12
N MET A 116 -6.83 22.37 9.33
CA MET A 116 -6.76 20.96 8.91
C MET A 116 -7.72 20.07 9.71
N ARG A 117 -7.91 20.36 10.99
CA ARG A 117 -8.88 19.65 11.84
C ARG A 117 -10.32 19.99 11.46
N SER A 118 -10.63 21.25 11.20
CA SER A 118 -11.96 21.66 10.73
C SER A 118 -12.23 21.15 9.32
N PHE A 119 -11.23 21.12 8.44
CA PHE A 119 -11.32 20.51 7.12
C PHE A 119 -11.59 19.00 7.21
N SER A 120 -10.88 18.30 8.09
CA SER A 120 -11.14 16.88 8.37
C SER A 120 -12.51 16.64 9.01
N ALA A 121 -12.97 17.52 9.88
CA ALA A 121 -14.31 17.46 10.47
C ALA A 121 -15.40 17.83 9.45
N ALA A 122 -15.16 18.85 8.61
CA ALA A 122 -16.03 19.21 7.50
C ALA A 122 -16.05 18.12 6.43
N GLU A 123 -14.90 17.46 6.16
CA GLU A 123 -14.81 16.32 5.26
C GLU A 123 -15.58 15.11 5.81
N LYS A 124 -15.54 14.87 7.13
CA LYS A 124 -16.38 13.85 7.79
C LYS A 124 -17.86 14.21 7.76
N ALA A 125 -18.21 15.47 8.04
CA ALA A 125 -19.60 15.95 7.98
C ALA A 125 -20.11 15.95 6.53
N GLN A 126 -19.31 16.40 5.57
CA GLN A 126 -19.64 16.34 4.16
C GLN A 126 -19.75 14.89 3.66
N LYS A 127 -18.92 13.99 4.17
CA LYS A 127 -19.04 12.56 3.90
C LYS A 127 -20.38 12.00 4.43
N MET A 128 -20.83 12.42 5.60
CA MET A 128 -22.14 12.05 6.12
C MET A 128 -23.29 12.63 5.28
N ILE A 129 -23.14 13.84 4.73
CA ILE A 129 -24.13 14.49 3.85
C ILE A 129 -24.09 13.84 2.46
N ASP A 130 -22.93 13.54 1.94
CA ASP A 130 -22.73 12.88 0.62
C ASP A 130 -23.18 11.41 0.67
N ASP A 131 -22.98 10.73 1.80
CA ASP A 131 -23.53 9.41 2.09
C ASP A 131 -25.08 9.46 2.16
N ALA A 132 -25.66 10.57 2.62
CA ALA A 132 -27.11 10.80 2.63
C ALA A 132 -27.68 11.25 1.28
N GLN A 133 -26.89 11.92 0.41
CA GLN A 133 -27.33 12.47 -0.88
C GLN A 133 -26.77 11.81 -2.13
N GLY A 134 -25.87 10.83 -2.00
CA GLY A 134 -25.44 9.93 -3.09
C GLY A 134 -24.58 10.51 -4.22
N ARG A 135 -23.31 10.07 -4.29
CA ARG A 135 -22.58 9.68 -5.51
C ARG A 135 -21.77 10.67 -6.35
N ASN A 136 -21.91 11.99 -6.28
CA ASN A 136 -21.24 12.84 -7.29
C ASN A 136 -19.87 13.40 -6.91
N MET A 137 -19.52 13.52 -5.63
CA MET A 137 -18.23 14.09 -5.19
C MET A 137 -17.07 13.08 -5.11
N PHE A 138 -17.36 11.79 -4.94
CA PHE A 138 -16.34 10.74 -4.98
C PHE A 138 -15.69 10.60 -6.36
N LYS A 139 -16.45 10.86 -7.43
CA LYS A 139 -15.99 10.75 -8.81
C LYS A 139 -14.78 11.65 -9.10
N SER A 140 -14.80 12.90 -8.68
CA SER A 140 -13.73 13.87 -8.94
C SER A 140 -12.42 13.60 -8.19
N ARG A 141 -12.47 12.96 -7.01
CA ARG A 141 -11.26 12.68 -6.19
C ARG A 141 -10.59 11.37 -6.54
N VAL A 142 -11.31 10.43 -7.13
CA VAL A 142 -10.78 9.14 -7.60
C VAL A 142 -10.16 9.28 -8.99
N GLU A 143 -10.66 10.20 -9.80
CA GLU A 143 -10.10 10.52 -11.12
C GLU A 143 -8.66 11.05 -11.07
N LEU A 144 -8.20 11.55 -9.92
CA LEU A 144 -6.83 12.04 -9.71
C LEU A 144 -5.80 10.94 -9.38
N ILE A 145 -6.22 9.67 -9.28
CA ILE A 145 -5.30 8.56 -9.02
C ILE A 145 -4.60 8.20 -10.33
N GLU A 146 -3.28 8.36 -10.34
CA GLU A 146 -2.47 8.09 -11.53
C GLU A 146 -2.64 6.65 -12.02
N GLY A 147 -2.96 6.54 -13.30
CA GLY A 147 -3.16 5.25 -13.94
C GLY A 147 -4.47 4.55 -13.60
N PHE A 148 -5.27 5.05 -12.69
CA PHE A 148 -6.61 4.51 -12.42
C PHE A 148 -7.58 4.80 -13.57
N SER A 149 -8.42 3.82 -13.89
CA SER A 149 -9.50 3.98 -14.85
C SER A 149 -10.77 3.34 -14.29
N ASP A 150 -11.74 4.18 -13.95
CA ASP A 150 -12.98 3.71 -13.32
C ASP A 150 -13.93 3.03 -14.32
N ALA A 151 -14.87 2.27 -13.78
CA ALA A 151 -16.04 1.81 -14.50
C ALA A 151 -17.09 2.94 -14.59
N THR A 152 -17.80 3.02 -15.72
CA THR A 152 -18.77 4.09 -15.97
C THR A 152 -20.22 3.67 -15.71
N GLY A 153 -20.45 2.41 -15.35
CA GLY A 153 -21.76 1.82 -15.09
C GLY A 153 -22.49 2.47 -13.91
N LYS A 154 -23.79 2.64 -14.07
CA LYS A 154 -24.67 3.23 -13.03
C LYS A 154 -24.88 2.26 -11.86
N ASN A 155 -25.09 0.99 -12.14
CA ASN A 155 -25.16 -0.03 -11.10
C ASN A 155 -23.73 -0.45 -10.72
N ARG A 156 -23.26 0.07 -9.61
CA ARG A 156 -21.87 -0.13 -9.15
C ARG A 156 -21.62 -1.57 -8.69
N TRP A 157 -22.66 -2.27 -8.24
CA TRP A 157 -22.55 -3.66 -7.82
C TRP A 157 -22.23 -4.63 -8.97
N ASP A 158 -22.62 -4.26 -10.21
CA ASP A 158 -22.28 -5.04 -11.40
C ASP A 158 -20.85 -4.78 -11.90
N CYS A 159 -20.15 -3.79 -11.31
CA CYS A 159 -18.81 -3.42 -11.72
C CYS A 159 -17.73 -4.26 -11.04
N GLU A 160 -16.65 -4.51 -11.76
CA GLU A 160 -15.48 -5.25 -11.31
C GLU A 160 -14.26 -4.32 -11.25
N LEU A 161 -13.49 -4.39 -10.16
CA LEU A 161 -12.23 -3.66 -9.98
C LEU A 161 -11.05 -4.60 -10.16
N PHE A 162 -10.24 -4.38 -11.18
CA PHE A 162 -9.00 -5.12 -11.42
C PHE A 162 -7.83 -4.42 -10.74
N LEU A 163 -7.19 -5.11 -9.79
CA LEU A 163 -5.95 -4.69 -9.14
C LEU A 163 -4.77 -5.34 -9.88
N CYS A 164 -3.85 -4.55 -10.42
CA CYS A 164 -2.71 -5.05 -11.19
C CYS A 164 -1.39 -4.40 -10.76
N GLU A 165 -0.27 -5.04 -11.06
CA GLU A 165 1.06 -4.57 -10.70
C GLU A 165 1.58 -3.52 -11.69
N GLY A 166 1.49 -2.24 -11.30
CA GLY A 166 2.12 -1.15 -12.04
C GLY A 166 1.35 -0.65 -13.28
N LEU A 167 1.92 0.37 -13.91
CA LEU A 167 1.28 1.09 -15.01
C LEU A 167 1.28 0.31 -16.33
N SER A 168 2.30 -0.52 -16.58
CA SER A 168 2.41 -1.29 -17.84
C SER A 168 1.33 -2.35 -17.95
N PRO A 169 1.14 -3.27 -16.98
CA PRO A 169 -0.01 -4.19 -16.96
C PRO A 169 -1.36 -3.48 -16.98
N ALA A 170 -1.49 -2.34 -16.27
CA ALA A 170 -2.72 -1.56 -16.34
C ALA A 170 -3.02 -1.04 -17.75
N GLY A 171 -1.99 -0.65 -18.50
CA GLY A 171 -2.13 -0.27 -19.91
C GLY A 171 -2.68 -1.41 -20.76
N SER A 172 -2.12 -2.62 -20.62
CA SER A 172 -2.59 -3.83 -21.31
C SER A 172 -4.04 -4.15 -20.94
N LEU A 173 -4.37 -4.18 -19.64
CA LEU A 173 -5.74 -4.41 -19.19
C LEU A 173 -6.74 -3.38 -19.77
N LYS A 174 -6.37 -2.10 -19.80
CA LYS A 174 -7.21 -1.05 -20.37
C LYS A 174 -7.42 -1.21 -21.86
N SER A 175 -6.40 -1.64 -22.61
CA SER A 175 -6.50 -1.83 -24.06
C SER A 175 -7.44 -2.96 -24.47
N GLY A 176 -7.49 -4.04 -23.67
CA GLY A 176 -8.42 -5.17 -23.91
C GLY A 176 -9.81 -4.98 -23.32
N ARG A 177 -10.09 -3.88 -22.67
CA ARG A 177 -11.38 -3.60 -22.03
C ARG A 177 -12.41 -3.11 -23.04
N HIS A 178 -13.20 -4.03 -23.61
CA HIS A 178 -14.23 -3.71 -24.60
C HIS A 178 -15.41 -2.93 -23.98
N ASN A 179 -15.71 -3.16 -22.71
CA ASN A 179 -16.83 -2.48 -22.05
C ASN A 179 -16.34 -1.73 -20.81
N THR A 180 -16.25 -0.40 -20.93
CA THR A 180 -15.86 0.49 -19.84
C THR A 180 -16.94 0.65 -18.76
N GLN A 181 -18.17 0.17 -19.00
CA GLN A 181 -19.25 0.29 -18.02
C GLN A 181 -19.01 -0.59 -16.79
N PHE A 182 -18.44 -1.80 -16.99
CA PHE A 182 -18.35 -2.81 -15.93
C PHE A 182 -16.95 -2.96 -15.34
N HIS A 183 -15.91 -2.53 -16.03
CA HIS A 183 -14.56 -2.85 -15.63
C HIS A 183 -13.75 -1.61 -15.26
N ALA A 184 -13.25 -1.57 -14.04
CA ALA A 184 -12.29 -0.59 -13.54
C ALA A 184 -10.89 -1.23 -13.41
N VAL A 185 -9.83 -0.45 -13.60
CA VAL A 185 -8.44 -0.91 -13.50
C VAL A 185 -7.67 0.01 -12.58
N LEU A 186 -7.11 -0.52 -11.49
CA LEU A 186 -6.25 0.18 -10.53
C LEU A 186 -4.85 -0.41 -10.57
N PRO A 187 -3.84 0.31 -11.06
CA PRO A 187 -2.45 -0.08 -10.93
C PRO A 187 -1.95 0.13 -9.49
N LEU A 188 -1.24 -0.86 -8.97
CA LEU A 188 -0.53 -0.79 -7.69
C LEU A 188 0.92 -0.41 -7.95
N ARG A 189 1.47 0.51 -7.17
CA ARG A 189 2.84 0.99 -7.36
C ARG A 189 3.84 0.07 -6.64
N GLY A 190 4.19 -1.02 -7.31
CA GLY A 190 5.12 -2.01 -6.77
C GLY A 190 4.51 -2.91 -5.71
N LYS A 191 5.36 -3.53 -4.89
CA LYS A 191 4.92 -4.44 -3.82
C LYS A 191 4.24 -3.65 -2.70
N ILE A 192 3.01 -4.03 -2.38
CA ILE A 192 2.27 -3.44 -1.27
C ILE A 192 3.00 -3.73 0.04
N LEU A 193 2.90 -2.80 0.99
CA LEU A 193 3.43 -3.00 2.33
C LEU A 193 2.86 -4.27 2.96
N SER A 194 3.72 -5.15 3.47
CA SER A 194 3.26 -6.27 4.30
C SER A 194 2.60 -5.74 5.57
N VAL A 195 1.36 -6.17 5.81
CA VAL A 195 0.55 -5.69 6.94
C VAL A 195 0.51 -6.67 8.10
N LEU A 196 1.24 -7.79 8.04
CA LEU A 196 1.22 -8.84 9.07
C LEU A 196 1.47 -8.26 10.47
N ASP A 197 2.49 -7.42 10.62
CA ASP A 197 2.90 -6.81 11.89
C ASP A 197 2.45 -5.34 12.04
N LYS A 198 1.52 -4.86 11.21
CA LYS A 198 1.13 -3.44 11.20
C LYS A 198 -0.19 -3.21 11.93
N THR A 199 -0.26 -2.09 12.64
CA THR A 199 -1.53 -1.58 13.17
C THR A 199 -2.36 -0.92 12.06
N VAL A 200 -3.63 -0.64 12.33
CA VAL A 200 -4.53 0.08 11.40
C VAL A 200 -3.93 1.43 11.02
N ASP A 201 -3.42 2.19 11.98
CA ASP A 201 -2.83 3.51 11.73
C ASP A 201 -1.61 3.44 10.83
N GLN A 202 -0.72 2.46 11.07
CA GLN A 202 0.46 2.23 10.24
C GLN A 202 0.11 1.81 8.80
N ALA A 203 -0.97 1.06 8.65
CA ALA A 203 -1.47 0.68 7.32
C ALA A 203 -2.13 1.87 6.61
N LEU A 204 -2.87 2.70 7.33
CA LEU A 204 -3.50 3.93 6.82
C LEU A 204 -2.50 4.96 6.30
N ASP A 205 -1.31 5.04 6.90
CA ASP A 205 -0.23 5.92 6.44
C ASP A 205 0.37 5.48 5.09
N ASN A 206 0.12 4.23 4.68
CA ASN A 206 0.56 3.74 3.38
C ASN A 206 -0.40 4.18 2.27
N LYS A 207 0.11 4.97 1.31
CA LYS A 207 -0.69 5.54 0.21
C LYS A 207 -1.37 4.50 -0.66
N GLU A 208 -0.71 3.38 -0.94
CA GLU A 208 -1.27 2.32 -1.80
C GLU A 208 -2.45 1.64 -1.11
N ILE A 209 -2.28 1.29 0.17
CA ILE A 209 -3.32 0.69 0.98
C ILE A 209 -4.53 1.63 1.09
N HIS A 210 -4.29 2.90 1.43
CA HIS A 210 -5.33 3.92 1.49
C HIS A 210 -6.06 4.07 0.14
N THR A 211 -5.30 4.03 -0.98
CA THR A 211 -5.85 4.14 -2.33
C THR A 211 -6.77 2.97 -2.67
N ILE A 212 -6.38 1.73 -2.33
CA ILE A 212 -7.21 0.53 -2.58
C ILE A 212 -8.57 0.67 -1.90
N PHE A 213 -8.60 0.93 -0.59
CA PHE A 213 -9.86 1.04 0.16
C PHE A 213 -10.69 2.26 -0.25
N LYS A 214 -10.05 3.37 -0.60
CA LYS A 214 -10.70 4.56 -1.14
C LYS A 214 -11.38 4.26 -2.48
N VAL A 215 -10.72 3.53 -3.38
CA VAL A 215 -11.29 3.15 -4.68
C VAL A 215 -12.43 2.16 -4.50
N ILE A 216 -12.33 1.21 -3.59
CA ILE A 216 -13.42 0.28 -3.25
C ILE A 216 -14.64 1.04 -2.70
N GLY A 217 -14.45 2.16 -2.02
CA GLY A 217 -15.51 3.03 -1.52
C GLY A 217 -16.00 2.70 -0.11
N LEU A 218 -15.41 1.71 0.56
CA LEU A 218 -15.82 1.26 1.90
C LEU A 218 -14.93 1.83 3.02
N GLY A 219 -13.81 2.46 2.67
CA GLY A 219 -12.81 2.90 3.63
C GLY A 219 -12.09 1.73 4.31
N MET A 220 -11.09 2.01 5.15
CA MET A 220 -10.38 0.95 5.90
C MET A 220 -11.09 0.57 7.20
N ASP A 221 -12.04 1.36 7.66
CA ASP A 221 -12.80 1.06 8.87
C ASP A 221 -14.19 0.53 8.50
N VAL A 222 -14.18 -0.60 7.83
CA VAL A 222 -15.41 -1.25 7.38
C VAL A 222 -16.17 -1.86 8.53
N ASN A 223 -15.50 -2.17 9.63
CA ASN A 223 -16.19 -2.49 10.87
C ASN A 223 -17.18 -1.39 11.27
N ASN A 224 -16.92 -0.12 10.87
CA ASN A 224 -17.88 0.95 11.07
C ASN A 224 -19.08 0.90 10.12
N VAL A 225 -18.94 0.42 8.90
CA VAL A 225 -20.07 0.31 7.95
C VAL A 225 -21.05 -0.77 8.38
N THR A 226 -20.54 -1.84 8.97
CA THR A 226 -21.35 -2.99 9.39
C THR A 226 -21.59 -3.03 10.90
N LYS A 227 -21.06 -2.06 11.66
CA LYS A 227 -21.09 -2.04 13.14
C LYS A 227 -22.49 -2.14 13.73
N ASP A 228 -23.47 -1.52 13.09
CA ASP A 228 -24.85 -1.48 13.54
C ASP A 228 -25.73 -2.55 12.88
N ALA A 229 -25.17 -3.38 12.01
CA ALA A 229 -25.88 -4.46 11.36
C ALA A 229 -26.19 -5.57 12.37
N LYS A 230 -27.47 -5.98 12.41
CA LYS A 230 -27.95 -7.01 13.34
C LYS A 230 -27.91 -8.43 12.77
N SER A 231 -27.66 -8.56 11.47
CA SER A 231 -27.52 -9.83 10.76
C SER A 231 -26.51 -9.75 9.64
N PHE A 232 -26.11 -10.91 9.11
CA PHE A 232 -25.23 -11.01 7.95
C PHE A 232 -25.88 -10.37 6.70
N GLU A 233 -27.18 -10.57 6.51
CA GLU A 233 -27.96 -10.03 5.39
C GLU A 233 -27.99 -8.50 5.45
N GLU A 234 -28.20 -7.93 6.63
CA GLU A 234 -28.19 -6.47 6.83
C GLU A 234 -26.79 -5.90 6.55
N ALA A 235 -25.75 -6.54 7.03
CA ALA A 235 -24.38 -6.18 6.74
C ALA A 235 -24.06 -6.25 5.23
N TYR A 236 -24.53 -7.30 4.54
CA TYR A 236 -24.37 -7.47 3.10
C TYR A 236 -25.05 -6.35 2.31
N GLU A 237 -26.29 -5.99 2.65
CA GLU A 237 -27.01 -4.90 1.98
C GLU A 237 -26.33 -3.53 2.22
N LEU A 238 -25.76 -3.30 3.41
CA LEU A 238 -24.95 -2.10 3.67
C LEU A 238 -23.70 -2.08 2.79
N ILE A 239 -22.96 -3.18 2.72
CA ILE A 239 -21.78 -3.29 1.86
C ILE A 239 -22.15 -3.06 0.39
N LYS A 240 -23.21 -3.69 -0.09
CA LYS A 240 -23.72 -3.52 -1.46
C LYS A 240 -24.11 -2.07 -1.76
N LYS A 241 -24.69 -1.37 -0.79
CA LYS A 241 -25.07 0.04 -0.92
C LYS A 241 -23.86 0.97 -1.05
N TYR A 242 -22.79 0.72 -0.31
CA TYR A 242 -21.64 1.63 -0.23
C TYR A 242 -20.45 1.23 -1.11
N SER A 243 -20.32 -0.05 -1.45
CA SER A 243 -19.25 -0.51 -2.33
C SER A 243 -19.41 0.05 -3.76
N ARG A 244 -18.28 0.43 -4.34
CA ARG A 244 -18.21 0.86 -5.73
C ARG A 244 -18.06 -0.30 -6.72
N TYR A 245 -17.85 -1.50 -6.21
CA TYR A 245 -17.65 -2.70 -7.03
C TYR A 245 -18.24 -3.92 -6.33
N GLY A 246 -18.90 -4.77 -7.09
CA GLY A 246 -19.38 -6.07 -6.57
C GLY A 246 -18.29 -7.13 -6.60
N LYS A 247 -17.24 -6.94 -7.42
CA LYS A 247 -16.08 -7.83 -7.46
C LYS A 247 -14.77 -7.05 -7.45
N ILE A 248 -13.79 -7.57 -6.70
CA ILE A 248 -12.42 -7.11 -6.65
C ILE A 248 -11.56 -8.24 -7.18
N VAL A 249 -10.95 -8.02 -8.34
CA VAL A 249 -10.21 -9.04 -9.09
C VAL A 249 -8.73 -8.78 -8.99
N ILE A 250 -7.98 -9.69 -8.41
CA ILE A 250 -6.52 -9.65 -8.34
C ILE A 250 -5.98 -10.16 -9.68
N ALA A 251 -5.40 -9.26 -10.47
CA ALA A 251 -4.91 -9.50 -11.83
C ALA A 251 -3.40 -9.21 -11.88
N VAL A 252 -2.62 -10.17 -11.42
CA VAL A 252 -1.14 -10.10 -11.37
C VAL A 252 -0.53 -11.10 -12.33
N ASP A 253 0.74 -10.91 -12.66
CA ASP A 253 1.49 -11.81 -13.53
C ASP A 253 1.61 -13.22 -12.91
N ALA A 254 1.67 -14.25 -13.76
CA ALA A 254 1.83 -15.65 -13.32
C ALA A 254 3.29 -15.99 -13.03
N ASP A 255 3.99 -15.15 -12.28
CA ASP A 255 5.37 -15.32 -11.86
C ASP A 255 5.52 -15.22 -10.33
N PRO A 256 6.70 -15.50 -9.75
CA PRO A 256 6.89 -15.44 -8.31
C PRO A 256 6.62 -14.06 -7.68
N ASP A 257 6.89 -12.98 -8.41
CA ASP A 257 6.65 -11.61 -7.92
C ASP A 257 5.15 -11.31 -7.89
N GLY A 258 4.41 -11.67 -8.94
CA GLY A 258 2.95 -11.57 -8.97
C GLY A 258 2.27 -12.41 -7.88
N GLU A 259 2.76 -13.64 -7.63
CA GLU A 259 2.27 -14.47 -6.53
C GLU A 259 2.52 -13.82 -5.16
N GLN A 260 3.66 -13.14 -4.98
CA GLN A 260 3.93 -12.40 -3.74
C GLN A 260 2.98 -11.21 -3.57
N ILE A 261 2.73 -10.44 -4.63
CA ILE A 261 1.78 -9.30 -4.60
C ILE A 261 0.38 -9.79 -4.30
N LYS A 262 -0.05 -10.88 -4.92
CA LYS A 262 -1.33 -11.53 -4.61
C LYS A 262 -1.47 -11.86 -3.12
N LYS A 263 -0.47 -12.48 -2.53
CA LYS A 263 -0.44 -12.79 -1.08
C LYS A 263 -0.55 -11.53 -0.23
N LEU A 264 0.19 -10.47 -0.57
CA LEU A 264 0.14 -9.21 0.17
C LEU A 264 -1.24 -8.54 0.11
N ILE A 265 -1.93 -8.60 -1.05
CA ILE A 265 -3.30 -8.11 -1.21
C ILE A 265 -4.28 -8.95 -0.36
N LEU A 266 -4.12 -10.28 -0.39
CA LEU A 266 -4.96 -11.16 0.42
C LEU A 266 -4.75 -10.93 1.92
N TYR A 267 -3.52 -10.72 2.37
CA TYR A 267 -3.24 -10.36 3.77
C TYR A 267 -3.86 -9.02 4.16
N LEU A 268 -3.78 -8.04 3.26
CA LEU A 268 -4.42 -6.75 3.45
C LEU A 268 -5.93 -6.90 3.67
N PHE A 269 -6.59 -7.65 2.80
CA PHE A 269 -8.02 -7.89 2.92
C PHE A 269 -8.35 -8.77 4.15
N GLY A 270 -7.58 -9.80 4.44
CA GLY A 270 -7.79 -10.61 5.62
C GLY A 270 -7.72 -9.83 6.92
N LYS A 271 -6.80 -8.86 7.00
CA LYS A 271 -6.58 -8.09 8.22
C LYS A 271 -7.50 -6.88 8.37
N PHE A 272 -7.74 -6.14 7.28
CA PHE A 272 -8.45 -4.86 7.32
C PHE A 272 -9.73 -4.81 6.50
N GLY A 273 -10.04 -5.85 5.78
CA GLY A 273 -11.19 -5.96 4.90
C GLY A 273 -11.75 -7.37 4.81
N ARG A 274 -11.71 -8.13 5.90
CA ARG A 274 -12.13 -9.54 5.96
C ARG A 274 -13.52 -9.76 5.38
N PHE A 275 -14.45 -8.85 5.62
CA PHE A 275 -15.80 -8.87 5.05
C PHE A 275 -15.81 -8.91 3.51
N LEU A 276 -14.78 -8.36 2.80
CA LEU A 276 -14.70 -8.49 1.34
C LEU A 276 -14.58 -9.95 0.92
N ILE A 277 -13.88 -10.77 1.73
CA ILE A 277 -13.74 -12.21 1.53
C ILE A 277 -15.02 -12.92 1.96
N ASP A 278 -15.54 -12.59 3.15
CA ASP A 278 -16.73 -13.24 3.73
C ASP A 278 -17.99 -13.02 2.89
N PHE A 279 -18.11 -11.86 2.24
CA PHE A 279 -19.19 -11.55 1.27
C PHE A 279 -18.88 -12.00 -0.16
N GLY A 280 -17.78 -12.72 -0.39
CA GLY A 280 -17.46 -13.31 -1.68
C GLY A 280 -17.12 -12.29 -2.78
N MET A 281 -16.60 -11.13 -2.40
CA MET A 281 -16.27 -10.05 -3.34
C MET A 281 -14.87 -10.18 -3.93
N VAL A 282 -13.97 -10.97 -3.34
CA VAL A 282 -12.56 -11.08 -3.75
C VAL A 282 -12.40 -12.26 -4.69
N TYR A 283 -11.77 -11.99 -5.82
CA TYR A 283 -11.47 -12.97 -6.86
C TYR A 283 -10.01 -12.88 -7.29
N GLN A 284 -9.45 -13.97 -7.75
CA GLN A 284 -8.21 -14.00 -8.51
C GLN A 284 -8.48 -14.47 -9.93
N ILE A 285 -7.80 -13.84 -10.90
CA ILE A 285 -7.87 -14.28 -12.27
C ILE A 285 -6.60 -15.00 -12.64
N MET A 286 -6.72 -16.10 -13.38
CA MET A 286 -5.57 -16.87 -13.83
C MET A 286 -5.23 -16.51 -15.27
N SER A 287 -3.99 -16.09 -15.50
CA SER A 287 -3.42 -15.94 -16.85
C SER A 287 -2.65 -17.20 -17.26
N PRO A 288 -2.69 -17.59 -18.53
CA PRO A 288 -1.95 -18.73 -19.01
C PRO A 288 -0.44 -18.47 -18.97
N ILE A 289 0.34 -19.52 -18.65
CA ILE A 289 1.81 -19.50 -18.66
C ILE A 289 2.40 -20.05 -19.97
N PHE A 290 1.65 -20.94 -20.64
CA PHE A 290 2.01 -21.43 -21.95
C PHE A 290 0.80 -21.44 -22.88
N GLU A 291 1.06 -21.27 -24.17
CA GLU A 291 0.07 -21.38 -25.25
C GLU A 291 0.65 -22.18 -26.39
N GLN A 292 -0.12 -23.13 -26.93
CA GLN A 292 0.25 -23.92 -28.10
C GLN A 292 -0.95 -24.13 -28.99
N GLY A 293 -0.98 -23.45 -30.13
CA GLY A 293 -2.19 -23.35 -30.95
C GLY A 293 -3.32 -22.73 -30.13
N ASP A 294 -4.50 -23.35 -30.10
CA ASP A 294 -5.65 -22.89 -29.32
C ASP A 294 -5.62 -23.33 -27.86
N LYS A 295 -4.61 -24.11 -27.43
CA LYS A 295 -4.50 -24.61 -26.06
C LYS A 295 -3.78 -23.61 -25.19
N LYS A 296 -4.40 -23.31 -24.05
CA LYS A 296 -3.83 -22.46 -22.99
C LYS A 296 -3.58 -23.32 -21.74
N PHE A 297 -2.40 -23.18 -21.15
CA PHE A 297 -1.97 -23.91 -19.96
C PHE A 297 -1.73 -22.93 -18.81
N TYR A 298 -2.21 -23.28 -17.64
CA TYR A 298 -2.28 -22.38 -16.49
C TYR A 298 -1.40 -22.84 -15.34
N PRO A 299 -1.03 -21.97 -14.39
CA PRO A 299 -0.42 -22.38 -13.13
C PRO A 299 -1.26 -23.44 -12.43
N GLY A 300 -0.61 -24.54 -11.99
CA GLY A 300 -1.31 -25.65 -11.34
C GLY A 300 -1.82 -26.74 -12.28
N ASP A 301 -1.74 -26.56 -13.61
CA ASP A 301 -2.02 -27.66 -14.53
C ASP A 301 -1.00 -28.81 -14.30
N PRO A 302 -1.43 -30.08 -14.36
CA PRO A 302 -0.54 -31.22 -14.15
C PRO A 302 0.66 -31.20 -15.13
N LEU A 303 1.84 -31.50 -14.59
CA LEU A 303 3.07 -31.49 -15.37
C LEU A 303 3.38 -32.88 -15.96
N GLN A 304 4.11 -32.91 -17.05
CA GLN A 304 4.73 -34.11 -17.60
C GLN A 304 5.81 -34.65 -16.65
N ASP A 305 6.27 -35.87 -16.87
CA ASP A 305 7.27 -36.53 -16.02
C ASP A 305 8.59 -35.74 -15.87
N ASN A 306 8.91 -34.84 -16.81
CA ASN A 306 10.04 -33.95 -16.72
C ASN A 306 9.87 -32.77 -15.73
N GLY A 307 8.68 -32.58 -15.18
CA GLY A 307 8.36 -31.51 -14.22
C GLY A 307 8.41 -30.10 -14.78
N ILE A 308 8.55 -29.92 -16.11
CA ILE A 308 8.75 -28.61 -16.74
C ILE A 308 7.52 -28.15 -17.51
N PHE A 309 6.97 -29.03 -18.33
CA PHE A 309 5.86 -28.71 -19.22
C PHE A 309 4.55 -29.32 -18.75
N PRO A 310 3.42 -28.63 -18.94
CA PRO A 310 2.12 -29.20 -18.61
C PRO A 310 1.76 -30.37 -19.52
N ILE A 311 0.97 -31.30 -19.00
CA ILE A 311 0.47 -32.43 -19.78
C ILE A 311 -0.36 -31.89 -20.96
N GLY A 312 -0.06 -32.41 -22.17
CA GLY A 312 -0.73 -32.01 -23.41
C GLY A 312 -0.06 -30.87 -24.17
N LEU A 313 1.02 -30.27 -23.66
CA LEU A 313 1.94 -29.42 -24.39
C LEU A 313 2.99 -30.32 -25.08
N ASP A 314 3.22 -30.14 -26.39
CA ASP A 314 4.24 -30.85 -27.17
C ASP A 314 5.47 -29.94 -27.32
N PRO A 315 6.57 -30.21 -26.58
CA PRO A 315 7.78 -29.36 -26.67
C PRO A 315 8.47 -29.37 -28.01
N SER A 316 8.18 -30.34 -28.88
CA SER A 316 8.73 -30.43 -30.23
C SER A 316 8.07 -29.49 -31.24
N LYS A 317 6.91 -28.92 -30.86
CA LYS A 317 6.14 -27.96 -31.68
C LYS A 317 6.30 -26.55 -31.14
N PRO A 318 6.12 -25.54 -31.99
CA PRO A 318 6.12 -24.15 -31.53
C PRO A 318 5.11 -23.90 -30.41
N PHE A 319 5.55 -23.23 -29.36
CA PHE A 319 4.69 -22.77 -28.25
C PHE A 319 5.16 -21.39 -27.75
N PHE A 320 4.29 -20.66 -27.09
CA PHE A 320 4.61 -19.39 -26.47
C PHE A 320 4.64 -19.56 -24.96
N ARG A 321 5.69 -19.03 -24.32
CA ARG A 321 5.75 -18.85 -22.88
C ARG A 321 5.34 -17.41 -22.55
N ARG A 322 4.26 -17.25 -21.82
CA ARG A 322 3.75 -15.94 -21.36
C ARG A 322 4.36 -15.61 -20.00
N LYS A 323 5.09 -14.50 -19.92
CA LYS A 323 5.78 -14.10 -18.66
C LYS A 323 5.02 -13.05 -17.88
N GLY A 324 4.14 -12.29 -18.51
CA GLY A 324 3.41 -11.21 -17.86
C GLY A 324 2.32 -10.63 -18.77
N LEU A 325 1.48 -9.78 -18.21
CA LEU A 325 0.33 -9.16 -18.89
C LEU A 325 0.71 -8.36 -20.14
N GLY A 326 1.91 -7.80 -20.18
CA GLY A 326 2.43 -7.07 -21.35
C GLY A 326 2.74 -7.96 -22.56
N ALA A 327 2.73 -9.29 -22.42
CA ALA A 327 2.97 -10.23 -23.51
C ALA A 327 1.70 -10.58 -24.33
N PHE A 328 0.54 -10.06 -23.92
CA PHE A 328 -0.74 -10.32 -24.56
C PHE A 328 -1.20 -9.13 -25.42
N ASN A 329 -1.80 -9.40 -26.55
CA ASN A 329 -2.50 -8.40 -27.35
C ASN A 329 -3.87 -8.05 -26.73
N SER A 330 -4.57 -7.06 -27.29
CA SER A 330 -5.86 -6.59 -26.73
C SER A 330 -6.97 -7.65 -26.77
N GLU A 331 -6.98 -8.53 -27.76
CA GLU A 331 -7.97 -9.62 -27.90
C GLU A 331 -7.69 -10.71 -26.88
N ASP A 332 -6.41 -11.10 -26.71
CA ASP A 332 -6.01 -12.05 -25.67
C ASP A 332 -6.38 -11.53 -24.28
N ILE A 333 -6.13 -10.23 -24.01
CA ILE A 333 -6.52 -9.59 -22.74
C ILE A 333 -8.02 -9.66 -22.54
N TYR A 334 -8.81 -9.37 -23.57
CA TYR A 334 -10.26 -9.50 -23.45
C TYR A 334 -10.67 -10.92 -23.07
N ASP A 335 -10.19 -11.92 -23.79
CA ASP A 335 -10.56 -13.32 -23.58
C ASP A 335 -10.10 -13.87 -22.21
N ILE A 336 -8.92 -13.45 -21.74
CA ILE A 336 -8.33 -13.94 -20.48
C ILE A 336 -8.95 -13.23 -19.27
N PHE A 337 -9.22 -11.93 -19.37
CA PHE A 337 -9.57 -11.12 -18.19
C PHE A 337 -11.06 -10.70 -18.14
N TYR A 338 -11.68 -10.48 -19.29
CA TYR A 338 -12.98 -9.83 -19.34
C TYR A 338 -14.10 -10.71 -19.89
N ASN A 339 -13.81 -11.63 -20.78
CA ASN A 339 -14.81 -12.48 -21.40
C ASN A 339 -15.33 -13.54 -20.41
N PRO A 340 -16.61 -13.48 -19.97
CA PRO A 340 -17.13 -14.42 -18.98
C PRO A 340 -17.12 -15.88 -19.44
N ALA A 341 -17.08 -16.13 -20.75
CA ALA A 341 -17.11 -17.47 -21.31
C ALA A 341 -15.74 -18.16 -21.28
N THR A 342 -14.64 -17.39 -21.27
CA THR A 342 -13.29 -17.94 -21.44
C THR A 342 -12.35 -17.67 -20.27
N ARG A 343 -12.60 -16.58 -19.50
CA ARG A 343 -11.76 -16.22 -18.35
C ARG A 343 -11.85 -17.25 -17.22
N LYS A 344 -10.72 -17.54 -16.60
CA LYS A 344 -10.64 -18.35 -15.38
C LYS A 344 -10.62 -17.45 -14.14
N LEU A 345 -11.81 -17.19 -13.61
CA LEU A 345 -12.02 -16.36 -12.43
C LEU A 345 -12.30 -17.25 -11.23
N ILE A 346 -11.46 -17.19 -10.19
CA ILE A 346 -11.55 -18.02 -8.99
C ILE A 346 -11.91 -17.12 -7.81
N GLN A 347 -13.00 -17.43 -7.13
CA GLN A 347 -13.41 -16.73 -5.91
C GLN A 347 -12.50 -17.14 -4.74
N VAL A 348 -12.08 -16.17 -3.96
CA VAL A 348 -11.39 -16.41 -2.69
C VAL A 348 -12.44 -16.70 -1.63
N THR A 349 -12.56 -17.95 -1.24
CA THR A 349 -13.50 -18.36 -0.19
C THR A 349 -12.91 -18.13 1.21
N PRO A 350 -13.73 -17.89 2.25
CA PRO A 350 -13.26 -17.75 3.63
C PRO A 350 -12.39 -18.92 4.08
N ASP A 351 -12.85 -20.15 3.85
CA ASP A 351 -12.11 -21.37 4.25
C ASP A 351 -10.78 -21.51 3.51
N GLY A 352 -10.78 -21.24 2.18
CA GLY A 352 -9.55 -21.26 1.37
C GLY A 352 -8.55 -20.19 1.79
N PHE A 353 -9.05 -19.00 2.15
CA PHE A 353 -8.22 -17.95 2.70
C PHE A 353 -7.62 -18.34 4.05
N ASP A 354 -8.43 -18.83 5.00
CA ASP A 354 -7.98 -19.22 6.33
C ASP A 354 -6.96 -20.35 6.28
N TYR A 355 -7.17 -21.32 5.39
CA TYR A 355 -6.18 -22.37 5.13
C TYR A 355 -4.86 -21.80 4.58
N SER A 356 -4.92 -20.88 3.62
CA SER A 356 -3.72 -20.21 3.06
C SER A 356 -2.98 -19.41 4.13
N MET A 357 -3.70 -18.73 5.02
CA MET A 357 -3.11 -17.99 6.14
C MET A 357 -2.41 -18.93 7.12
N LYS A 358 -3.07 -20.02 7.50
CA LYS A 358 -2.48 -21.04 8.37
C LYS A 358 -1.17 -21.59 7.80
N LEU A 359 -1.14 -21.94 6.52
CA LEU A 359 0.08 -22.38 5.84
C LEU A 359 1.18 -21.33 5.81
N THR A 360 0.84 -20.05 5.86
CA THR A 360 1.83 -18.96 5.85
C THR A 360 2.43 -18.72 7.24
N GLU A 361 1.63 -18.81 8.27
CA GLU A 361 2.04 -18.55 9.66
C GLU A 361 2.69 -19.79 10.30
N ASP A 362 2.22 -20.98 9.94
CA ASP A 362 2.68 -22.25 10.53
C ASP A 362 3.70 -22.95 9.63
N ILE A 363 4.96 -22.96 10.08
CA ILE A 363 6.07 -23.64 9.39
C ILE A 363 5.87 -25.15 9.35
N GLU A 364 5.36 -25.74 10.42
CA GLU A 364 5.18 -27.18 10.52
C GLU A 364 4.07 -27.69 9.59
N GLU A 365 2.97 -26.96 9.48
CA GLU A 365 1.91 -27.26 8.50
C GLU A 365 2.45 -27.18 7.06
N ARG A 366 3.30 -26.19 6.73
CA ARG A 366 3.94 -26.13 5.40
C ARG A 366 4.85 -27.33 5.14
N LYS A 367 5.68 -27.71 6.11
CA LYS A 367 6.56 -28.87 5.99
C LYS A 367 5.75 -30.13 5.76
N LYS A 368 4.66 -30.32 6.53
CA LYS A 368 3.76 -31.44 6.37
C LYS A 368 3.14 -31.50 4.98
N LEU A 369 2.64 -30.36 4.47
CA LEU A 369 2.08 -30.29 3.13
C LEU A 369 3.12 -30.67 2.05
N LEU A 370 4.34 -30.17 2.18
CA LEU A 370 5.43 -30.48 1.24
C LEU A 370 5.85 -31.96 1.31
N PHE A 371 5.82 -32.56 2.48
CA PHE A 371 6.09 -33.97 2.68
C PHE A 371 4.96 -34.84 2.10
N ASP A 372 3.72 -34.53 2.37
CA ASP A 372 2.55 -35.24 1.84
C ASP A 372 2.46 -35.14 0.29
N ALA A 373 2.93 -34.01 -0.26
CA ALA A 373 3.06 -33.82 -1.71
C ALA A 373 4.32 -34.50 -2.33
N GLY A 374 5.16 -35.17 -1.53
CA GLY A 374 6.37 -35.82 -1.98
C GLY A 374 7.49 -34.87 -2.44
N ILE A 375 7.40 -33.59 -2.13
CA ILE A 375 8.37 -32.55 -2.51
C ILE A 375 9.61 -32.60 -1.62
N ILE A 376 9.43 -32.95 -0.33
CA ILE A 376 10.50 -33.17 0.64
C ILE A 376 10.41 -34.56 1.21
N THR A 377 11.56 -35.18 1.50
CA THR A 377 11.66 -36.55 2.02
C THR A 377 11.64 -36.63 3.55
N ASN A 378 11.90 -35.51 4.23
CA ASN A 378 11.88 -35.44 5.69
C ASN A 378 11.34 -34.08 6.17
N PRO A 379 10.15 -34.01 6.78
CA PRO A 379 9.59 -32.76 7.25
C PRO A 379 10.35 -32.14 8.44
N TYR A 380 11.20 -32.91 9.12
CA TYR A 380 11.97 -32.50 10.29
C TYR A 380 13.46 -32.26 10.00
N GLY A 381 13.92 -32.44 8.76
CA GLY A 381 15.32 -32.54 8.38
C GLY A 381 15.98 -31.24 7.84
N PHE A 382 15.45 -30.05 8.10
CA PHE A 382 16.09 -28.78 7.71
C PHE A 382 17.07 -28.23 8.75
N THR A 383 17.63 -29.09 9.61
CA THR A 383 18.59 -28.66 10.65
C THR A 383 20.05 -28.65 10.18
N ASP A 384 20.34 -29.07 8.95
CA ASP A 384 21.73 -29.11 8.43
C ASP A 384 21.82 -28.55 6.99
N LEU A 385 21.63 -27.22 6.86
CA LEU A 385 22.16 -26.45 5.73
C LEU A 385 22.70 -25.11 6.24
#